data_8f8a9415769dd4c2f3f8e77961f3275e
#
_entry.id   8f8a9415769dd4c2f3f8e77961f3275e
#
_cell.length_a   1.000
_cell.length_b   1.000
_cell.length_c   1.000
_cell.angle_alpha   90.00
_cell.angle_beta   90.00
_cell.angle_gamma   90.00
#
_symmetry.space_group_name_H-M   'P 1'
#
loop_
_entity.id
_entity.type
_entity.pdbx_description
1 polymer ?
#
loop_
_entity_poly.entity_id
_entity_poly.type
_entity_poly.pdbx_seq_one_letter_code
_entity_poly.pdbx_strand_id
1 'polypeptide(L)'
;MKLAERIAAKRRERERLFFDVDEWGEEGEPTRLYFNEVSARDIEKVSRKHPNFTTNTSLSAMVDLIVLKAQDEAGDAVFTVEDKPVLMGESSLVIAEIFAAIFSAKSIEDHEKN
;
A
#
# COMPACT_ATOMS: atom_id res chain seq x y z
N MET A 1 -23.30 -20.31 7.95
CA MET A 1 -22.34 -19.20 8.10
C MET A 1 -22.92 -17.94 7.47
N LYS A 2 -22.88 -16.85 8.17
CA LYS A 2 -23.34 -15.57 7.64
C LYS A 2 -22.39 -15.10 6.54
N LEU A 3 -22.94 -14.37 5.57
CA LEU A 3 -22.12 -13.83 4.48
C LEU A 3 -20.95 -12.97 4.97
N ALA A 4 -21.20 -12.11 5.98
CA ALA A 4 -20.14 -11.26 6.53
C ALA A 4 -18.98 -12.09 7.09
N GLU A 5 -19.27 -13.21 7.73
CA GLU A 5 -18.23 -14.10 8.26
C GLU A 5 -17.43 -14.75 7.13
N ARG A 6 -18.13 -15.13 6.06
CA ARG A 6 -17.48 -15.73 4.89
C ARG A 6 -16.56 -14.71 4.20
N ILE A 7 -17.01 -13.47 4.08
CA ILE A 7 -16.19 -12.39 3.50
C ILE A 7 -14.91 -12.20 4.32
N ALA A 8 -15.04 -12.14 5.65
CA ALA A 8 -13.89 -11.96 6.53
C ALA A 8 -12.91 -13.13 6.41
N ALA A 9 -13.43 -14.36 6.33
CA ALA A 9 -12.59 -15.56 6.20
C ALA A 9 -11.82 -15.54 4.87
N LYS A 10 -12.50 -15.20 3.77
CA LYS A 10 -11.85 -15.17 2.46
C LYS A 10 -10.81 -14.07 2.38
N ARG A 11 -11.05 -12.94 3.05
CA ARG A 11 -10.07 -11.86 3.09
C ARG A 11 -8.78 -12.30 3.80
N ARG A 12 -8.91 -13.05 4.89
CA ARG A 12 -7.75 -13.58 5.62
C ARG A 12 -6.93 -14.58 4.78
N GLU A 13 -7.58 -15.27 3.86
CA GLU A 13 -6.92 -16.25 3.00
C GLU A 13 -6.16 -15.63 1.83
N ARG A 14 -6.41 -14.35 1.50
CA ARG A 14 -5.73 -13.69 0.40
C ARG A 14 -4.26 -13.53 0.70
N GLU A 15 -3.43 -13.80 -0.31
CA GLU A 15 -2.00 -13.64 -0.18
C GLU A 15 -1.61 -12.19 0.07
N ARG A 16 -0.57 -12.01 0.88
CA ARG A 16 0.06 -10.72 1.01
C ARG A 16 0.79 -10.41 -0.29
N LEU A 17 0.81 -9.14 -0.62
CA LEU A 17 1.48 -8.64 -1.81
C LEU A 17 2.79 -7.98 -1.39
N PHE A 18 3.68 -7.75 -2.35
CA PHE A 18 4.91 -7.03 -2.06
C PHE A 18 5.35 -6.21 -3.27
N PHE A 19 6.21 -5.24 -3.01
CA PHE A 19 6.85 -4.43 -4.04
C PHE A 19 8.29 -4.16 -3.61
N ASP A 20 9.23 -4.39 -4.52
CA ASP A 20 10.65 -4.17 -4.27
C ASP A 20 11.05 -2.78 -4.70
N VAL A 21 11.63 -2.01 -3.76
CA VAL A 21 12.10 -0.65 -4.01
C VAL A 21 13.62 -0.69 -4.11
N ASP A 22 14.14 -0.67 -5.32
CA ASP A 22 15.59 -0.74 -5.56
C ASP A 22 16.31 0.44 -4.94
N GLU A 23 15.74 1.62 -5.05
CA GLU A 23 16.34 2.87 -4.57
C GLU A 23 16.56 2.89 -3.05
N TRP A 24 15.82 2.08 -2.31
CA TRP A 24 15.93 2.00 -0.85
C TRP A 24 16.70 0.79 -0.37
N GLY A 25 17.26 0.05 -1.31
CA GLY A 25 17.99 -1.18 -0.97
C GLY A 25 19.42 -0.93 -0.51
N GLU A 26 20.02 -2.00 -0.03
CA GLU A 26 21.41 -2.00 0.40
C GLU A 26 22.12 -3.22 -0.20
N GLU A 27 23.43 -3.03 -0.48
CA GLU A 27 24.30 -4.13 -0.92
C GLU A 27 23.78 -4.92 -2.12
N GLY A 28 23.10 -4.22 -3.04
CA GLY A 28 22.57 -4.86 -4.24
C GLY A 28 21.24 -5.54 -4.07
N GLU A 29 20.63 -5.47 -2.89
CA GLU A 29 19.31 -6.03 -2.63
C GLU A 29 18.29 -4.91 -2.44
N PRO A 30 17.10 -5.02 -3.06
CA PRO A 30 16.08 -3.99 -2.88
C PRO A 30 15.44 -4.09 -1.49
N THR A 31 14.81 -3.01 -1.06
CA THR A 31 13.96 -3.04 0.12
C THR A 31 12.60 -3.55 -0.30
N ARG A 32 12.13 -4.61 0.33
CA ARG A 32 10.82 -5.18 0.01
C ARG A 32 9.77 -4.66 0.98
N LEU A 33 8.74 -4.05 0.42
CA LEU A 33 7.59 -3.59 1.18
C LEU A 33 6.46 -4.60 0.99
N TYR A 34 5.94 -5.12 2.09
CA TYR A 34 4.78 -6.01 2.05
C TYR A 34 3.53 -5.19 2.33
N PHE A 35 2.39 -5.64 1.82
CA PHE A 35 1.12 -4.96 2.06
C PHE A 35 -0.04 -5.89 1.76
N ASN A 36 -1.19 -5.58 2.33
CA ASN A 36 -2.46 -6.22 1.98
C ASN A 36 -3.18 -5.32 0.99
N GLU A 37 -4.13 -5.88 0.23
CA GLU A 37 -4.92 -5.09 -0.70
C GLU A 37 -5.52 -3.87 -0.02
N VAL A 38 -5.64 -2.77 -0.77
CA VAL A 38 -6.24 -1.54 -0.26
C VAL A 38 -7.73 -1.78 -0.04
N SER A 39 -8.18 -1.58 1.19
CA SER A 39 -9.58 -1.79 1.56
C SER A 39 -10.37 -0.49 1.43
N ALA A 40 -11.70 -0.60 1.49
CA ALA A 40 -12.58 0.56 1.55
C ALA A 40 -12.23 1.44 2.76
N ARG A 41 -11.89 0.83 3.90
CA ARG A 41 -11.49 1.56 5.10
C ARG A 41 -10.21 2.35 4.89
N ASP A 42 -9.25 1.77 4.16
CA ASP A 42 -7.99 2.47 3.86
C ASP A 42 -8.26 3.72 3.02
N ILE A 43 -9.10 3.60 1.99
CA ILE A 43 -9.50 4.73 1.14
C ILE A 43 -10.16 5.81 1.99
N GLU A 44 -11.07 5.42 2.87
CA GLU A 44 -11.77 6.36 3.73
C GLU A 44 -10.83 7.11 4.66
N LYS A 45 -9.85 6.40 5.25
CA LYS A 45 -8.86 7.03 6.12
C LYS A 45 -8.04 8.10 5.40
N VAL A 46 -7.56 7.79 4.20
CA VAL A 46 -6.76 8.75 3.42
C VAL A 46 -7.64 9.91 2.96
N SER A 47 -8.89 9.62 2.57
CA SER A 47 -9.82 10.64 2.09
C SER A 47 -10.21 11.66 3.16
N ARG A 48 -10.12 11.33 4.43
CA ARG A 48 -10.38 12.30 5.51
C ARG A 48 -9.45 13.48 5.46
N LYS A 49 -8.18 13.25 5.11
CA LYS A 49 -7.19 14.32 4.94
C LYS A 49 -7.15 14.86 3.52
N HIS A 50 -7.55 14.03 2.56
CA HIS A 50 -7.46 14.36 1.14
C HIS A 50 -8.80 14.05 0.48
N PRO A 51 -9.79 14.97 0.60
CA PRO A 51 -11.16 14.69 0.12
C PRO A 51 -11.25 14.32 -1.35
N ASN A 52 -10.28 14.74 -2.18
CA ASN A 52 -10.26 14.44 -3.60
C ASN A 52 -9.35 13.26 -3.94
N PHE A 53 -9.01 12.42 -2.96
CA PHE A 53 -8.04 11.34 -3.12
C PHE A 53 -8.30 10.47 -4.34
N THR A 54 -9.55 10.05 -4.55
CA THR A 54 -9.89 9.12 -5.64
C THR A 54 -10.07 9.81 -6.99
N THR A 55 -10.18 11.14 -7.03
CA THR A 55 -10.38 11.88 -8.28
C THR A 55 -9.18 12.71 -8.69
N ASN A 56 -8.41 13.19 -7.72
CA ASN A 56 -7.22 14.01 -7.99
C ASN A 56 -6.19 13.75 -6.90
N THR A 57 -5.46 12.65 -7.06
CA THR A 57 -4.54 12.16 -6.03
C THR A 57 -3.26 13.00 -5.99
N SER A 58 -3.01 13.64 -4.85
CA SER A 58 -1.79 14.41 -4.63
C SER A 58 -0.65 13.49 -4.18
N LEU A 59 0.60 13.96 -4.32
CA LEU A 59 1.76 13.23 -3.79
C LEU A 59 1.67 13.07 -2.28
N SER A 60 1.14 14.07 -1.58
CA SER A 60 0.93 13.98 -0.14
C SER A 60 -0.01 12.83 0.22
N ALA A 61 -1.09 12.67 -0.55
CA ALA A 61 -2.02 11.55 -0.34
C ALA A 61 -1.39 10.21 -0.65
N MET A 62 -0.56 10.14 -1.69
CA MET A 62 0.18 8.92 -2.03
C MET A 62 1.08 8.49 -0.88
N VAL A 63 1.81 9.44 -0.29
CA VAL A 63 2.68 9.15 0.85
C VAL A 63 1.86 8.67 2.03
N ASP A 64 0.71 9.28 2.30
CA ASP A 64 -0.14 8.84 3.40
C ASP A 64 -0.60 7.39 3.22
N LEU A 65 -0.93 7.00 1.99
CA LEU A 65 -1.30 5.60 1.72
C LEU A 65 -0.12 4.66 1.95
N ILE A 66 1.07 5.05 1.48
CA ILE A 66 2.28 4.24 1.68
C ILE A 66 2.54 4.04 3.17
N VAL A 67 2.48 5.12 3.95
CA VAL A 67 2.67 5.05 5.41
C VAL A 67 1.66 4.10 6.05
N LEU A 68 0.42 4.17 5.60
CA LEU A 68 -0.66 3.33 6.14
C LEU A 68 -0.47 1.85 5.81
N LYS A 69 0.01 1.53 4.61
CA LYS A 69 -0.02 0.16 4.11
C LYS A 69 1.30 -0.60 4.20
N ALA A 70 2.44 0.08 4.12
CA ALA A 70 3.74 -0.61 4.03
C ALA A 70 4.08 -1.37 5.31
N GLN A 71 4.44 -2.63 5.15
CA GLN A 71 4.77 -3.54 6.25
C GLN A 71 6.07 -4.26 5.94
N ASP A 72 6.69 -4.80 6.99
CA ASP A 72 7.82 -5.70 6.82
C ASP A 72 7.32 -7.14 6.65
N GLU A 73 8.24 -8.08 6.55
CA GLU A 73 7.90 -9.50 6.36
C GLU A 73 7.05 -10.04 7.52
N ALA A 74 7.28 -9.55 8.73
CA ALA A 74 6.54 -9.98 9.91
C ALA A 74 5.12 -9.39 9.98
N GLY A 75 4.81 -8.40 9.13
CA GLY A 75 3.52 -7.75 9.13
C GLY A 75 3.47 -6.47 9.96
N ASP A 76 4.61 -6.01 10.44
CA ASP A 76 4.68 -4.78 11.22
C ASP A 76 4.85 -3.56 10.33
N ALA A 77 4.23 -2.45 10.71
CA ALA A 77 4.35 -1.21 9.95
C ALA A 77 5.82 -0.75 9.91
N VAL A 78 6.30 -0.41 8.71
CA VAL A 78 7.68 0.08 8.56
C VAL A 78 7.77 1.59 8.67
N PHE A 79 6.65 2.30 8.58
CA PHE A 79 6.60 3.76 8.71
C PHE A 79 5.58 4.18 9.74
N THR A 80 5.81 5.36 10.32
CA THR A 80 4.83 6.05 11.15
C THR A 80 4.53 7.40 10.51
N VAL A 81 3.53 8.12 11.03
CA VAL A 81 3.19 9.45 10.51
C VAL A 81 4.37 10.42 10.62
N GLU A 82 5.28 10.17 11.57
CA GLU A 82 6.47 11.00 11.76
C GLU A 82 7.48 10.85 10.62
N ASP A 83 7.38 9.78 9.85
CA ASP A 83 8.28 9.52 8.72
C ASP A 83 7.84 10.23 7.43
N LYS A 84 6.64 10.82 7.42
CA LYS A 84 6.12 11.47 6.23
C LYS A 84 7.05 12.51 5.64
N PRO A 85 7.69 13.40 6.44
CA PRO A 85 8.63 14.39 5.87
C PRO A 85 9.78 13.74 5.11
N VAL A 86 10.29 12.61 5.58
CA VAL A 86 11.37 11.88 4.90
C VAL A 86 10.89 11.38 3.54
N LEU A 87 9.69 10.78 3.50
CA LEU A 87 9.11 10.27 2.27
C LEU A 87 8.78 11.40 1.30
N MET A 88 8.33 12.54 1.80
CA MET A 88 8.04 13.70 0.95
C MET A 88 9.31 14.29 0.31
N GLY A 89 10.48 14.00 0.88
CA GLY A 89 11.76 14.39 0.30
C GLY A 89 12.29 13.42 -0.77
N GLU A 90 11.60 12.30 -0.97
CA GLU A 90 12.01 11.30 -1.96
C GLU A 90 11.60 11.74 -3.36
N SER A 91 12.22 11.11 -4.37
CA SER A 91 11.85 11.32 -5.77
C SER A 91 10.36 11.07 -5.98
N SER A 92 9.70 12.00 -6.66
CA SER A 92 8.27 11.86 -6.96
C SER A 92 7.96 10.63 -7.80
N LEU A 93 8.92 10.22 -8.65
CA LEU A 93 8.76 9.02 -9.47
C LEU A 93 8.78 7.76 -8.61
N VAL A 94 9.68 7.70 -7.63
CA VAL A 94 9.74 6.57 -6.70
C VAL A 94 8.44 6.47 -5.89
N ILE A 95 7.98 7.60 -5.34
CA ILE A 95 6.74 7.63 -4.59
C ILE A 95 5.55 7.18 -5.45
N ALA A 96 5.46 7.69 -6.68
CA ALA A 96 4.36 7.34 -7.58
C ALA A 96 4.39 5.85 -7.95
N GLU A 97 5.57 5.27 -8.16
CA GLU A 97 5.70 3.85 -8.47
C GLU A 97 5.24 2.98 -7.30
N ILE A 98 5.67 3.32 -6.08
CA ILE A 98 5.26 2.57 -4.89
C ILE A 98 3.76 2.69 -4.69
N PHE A 99 3.23 3.91 -4.81
CA PHE A 99 1.79 4.14 -4.67
C PHE A 99 1.01 3.32 -5.69
N ALA A 100 1.42 3.34 -6.95
CA ALA A 100 0.74 2.60 -8.01
C ALA A 100 0.76 1.10 -7.72
N ALA A 101 1.90 0.57 -7.26
CA ALA A 101 2.02 -0.84 -6.92
C ALA A 101 1.05 -1.23 -5.80
N ILE A 102 0.92 -0.39 -4.78
CA ILE A 102 0.04 -0.67 -3.64
C ILE A 102 -1.42 -0.47 -4.01
N PHE A 103 -1.73 0.68 -4.64
CA PHE A 103 -3.12 1.08 -4.90
C PHE A 103 -3.82 0.21 -5.93
N SER A 104 -3.11 -0.20 -6.96
CA SER A 104 -3.68 -0.97 -8.06
C SER A 104 -3.43 -2.47 -7.96
N ALA A 105 -2.73 -2.93 -6.92
CA ALA A 105 -2.39 -4.34 -6.80
C ALA A 105 -3.62 -5.20 -6.59
N LYS A 106 -3.65 -6.29 -7.34
CA LYS A 106 -4.65 -7.35 -7.19
C LYS A 106 -3.90 -8.66 -7.06
N SER A 107 -4.54 -9.67 -6.54
CA SER A 107 -3.91 -10.98 -6.49
C SER A 107 -3.63 -11.47 -7.91
N ILE A 108 -2.62 -12.30 -8.05
CA ILE A 108 -2.27 -12.88 -9.35
C ILE A 108 -3.47 -13.63 -9.93
N GLU A 109 -4.24 -14.32 -9.08
CA GLU A 109 -5.44 -15.01 -9.51
C GLU A 109 -6.46 -14.10 -10.18
N ASP A 110 -6.66 -12.90 -9.63
CA ASP A 110 -7.59 -11.94 -10.20
C ASP A 110 -7.14 -11.48 -11.58
N HIS A 111 -5.84 -11.29 -11.76
CA HIS A 111 -5.27 -10.94 -13.06
C HIS A 111 -5.43 -12.04 -14.09
N GLU A 112 -5.19 -13.29 -13.69
CA GLU A 112 -5.28 -14.42 -14.59
C GLU A 112 -6.70 -14.72 -15.04
N LYS A 113 -7.69 -14.37 -14.24
CA LYS A 113 -9.10 -14.59 -14.57
C LYS A 113 -9.61 -13.60 -15.62
N ASN A 114 -8.88 -12.54 -15.83
CA ASN A 114 -9.24 -11.50 -16.79
C ASN A 114 -8.37 -11.62 -18.04
#